data_0eb37165bcb2169a4edd8cb927024e0f
#
_entry.id   0eb37165bcb2169a4edd8cb927024e0f
#
_cell.length_a   1.000
_cell.length_b   1.000
_cell.length_c   1.000
_cell.angle_alpha   90.00
_cell.angle_beta   90.00
_cell.angle_gamma   90.00
#
_symmetry.space_group_name_H-M   'P 1'
#
loop_
_entity.id
_entity.type
_entity.pdbx_description
1 polymer ?
#
loop_
_entity_poly.entity_id
_entity_poly.type
_entity_poly.pdbx_seq_one_letter_code
_entity_poly.pdbx_strand_id
1 'polypeptide(L)'
;MVRAIVGANWGDEGKGKITDMLAKESDIIIRFQGGSNAGHTIINDYGKFALHLLPSGVFYQHTTSIIGNGVALNIPYLIKEIQSIVDRGVPKPHILVSDRAQILMPYHVLFDTYEEARLAGKSFGSTKSGIAPFYSDKYAKIGFQVSELFDDDLLKEKTERVCEIKNVLLEHLYHKPLLDPKELYDELVTYREMIRPYVCDVSAYLHNAIKEGKKILLEGQLGSLKDPDHGIYPMVTSSSTLAAYGAIGAGIPPYEIKDITTVVKAYSSAVGAGAFVSEIFGDEAEELRNRGGDGGEYGATTGRPRRVGWFDAVATRYGCRIQGATEVAFTVLDVLGYLDEIPVCVGYEIDGEVTTDFPTTAKLEKAKPVLKNLPGWKCDIRGIKKYEDLPENCRKYVEFIEEQIGYPITMVSNGPGRDDIIYRTK
;
A
#
# COMPACT_ATOMS: atom_id res chain seq x y z
N MET A 1 -14.08 -15.26 -9.29
CA MET A 1 -12.65 -15.47 -8.88
C MET A 1 -12.15 -14.21 -8.21
N VAL A 2 -11.60 -14.30 -7.00
CA VAL A 2 -11.07 -13.16 -6.25
C VAL A 2 -9.56 -13.32 -6.08
N ARG A 3 -8.79 -12.30 -6.49
CA ARG A 3 -7.33 -12.23 -6.36
C ARG A 3 -6.95 -11.03 -5.51
N ALA A 4 -6.01 -11.20 -4.57
CA ALA A 4 -5.43 -10.11 -3.80
C ALA A 4 -4.05 -9.74 -4.36
N ILE A 5 -3.78 -8.43 -4.47
CA ILE A 5 -2.48 -7.87 -4.81
C ILE A 5 -1.95 -7.13 -3.57
N VAL A 6 -0.92 -7.68 -2.97
CA VAL A 6 -0.37 -7.22 -1.67
C VAL A 6 1.15 -7.11 -1.71
N GLY A 7 1.75 -6.38 -0.78
CA GLY A 7 3.20 -6.22 -0.69
C GLY A 7 3.83 -7.13 0.36
N ALA A 8 5.01 -7.68 0.06
CA ALA A 8 5.74 -8.55 0.99
C ALA A 8 6.48 -7.79 2.08
N ASN A 9 6.96 -6.58 1.80
CA ASN A 9 7.98 -5.91 2.61
C ASN A 9 7.45 -4.61 3.26
N TRP A 10 8.16 -3.49 3.06
CA TRP A 10 7.87 -2.20 3.71
C TRP A 10 6.87 -1.32 2.93
N GLY A 11 6.35 -1.78 1.79
CA GLY A 11 5.55 -0.99 0.85
C GLY A 11 6.37 -0.51 -0.36
N ASP A 12 5.69 0.19 -1.27
CA ASP A 12 6.28 0.71 -2.51
C ASP A 12 6.90 -0.36 -3.45
N GLU A 13 6.41 -1.61 -3.37
CA GLU A 13 6.88 -2.73 -4.19
C GLU A 13 6.40 -2.66 -5.65
N GLY A 14 5.54 -1.70 -6.02
CA GLY A 14 5.00 -1.59 -7.37
C GLY A 14 3.63 -2.24 -7.57
N LYS A 15 2.85 -2.39 -6.49
CA LYS A 15 1.48 -2.96 -6.52
C LYS A 15 0.55 -2.28 -7.52
N GLY A 16 0.62 -0.95 -7.63
CA GLY A 16 -0.21 -0.19 -8.57
C GLY A 16 -0.01 -0.62 -10.02
N LYS A 17 1.25 -0.81 -10.46
CA LYS A 17 1.57 -1.34 -11.79
C LYS A 17 0.98 -2.73 -12.01
N ILE A 18 1.16 -3.64 -11.06
CA ILE A 18 0.65 -5.02 -11.17
C ILE A 18 -0.88 -5.02 -11.18
N THR A 19 -1.52 -4.20 -10.36
CA THR A 19 -2.99 -4.06 -10.36
C THR A 19 -3.50 -3.47 -11.67
N ASP A 20 -2.89 -2.40 -12.17
CA ASP A 20 -3.26 -1.77 -13.44
C ASP A 20 -3.15 -2.75 -14.61
N MET A 21 -2.09 -3.54 -14.66
CA MET A 21 -1.91 -4.57 -15.68
C MET A 21 -3.00 -5.66 -15.59
N LEU A 22 -3.29 -6.18 -14.38
CA LEU A 22 -4.28 -7.25 -14.17
C LEU A 22 -5.72 -6.71 -14.27
N ALA A 23 -5.94 -5.42 -14.12
CA ALA A 23 -7.24 -4.78 -14.26
C ALA A 23 -7.81 -4.92 -15.67
N LYS A 24 -6.95 -5.06 -16.69
CA LYS A 24 -7.37 -5.31 -18.07
C LYS A 24 -8.31 -6.52 -18.22
N GLU A 25 -8.10 -7.55 -17.41
CA GLU A 25 -8.86 -8.79 -17.44
C GLU A 25 -9.83 -8.95 -16.25
N SER A 26 -10.04 -7.87 -15.50
CA SER A 26 -10.85 -7.89 -14.28
C SER A 26 -12.10 -7.04 -14.43
N ASP A 27 -13.17 -7.44 -13.76
CA ASP A 27 -14.45 -6.72 -13.78
C ASP A 27 -14.52 -5.67 -12.66
N ILE A 28 -13.89 -5.96 -11.51
CA ILE A 28 -13.99 -5.14 -10.29
C ILE A 28 -12.62 -5.02 -9.63
N ILE A 29 -12.25 -3.80 -9.24
CA ILE A 29 -11.03 -3.52 -8.47
C ILE A 29 -11.41 -2.81 -7.18
N ILE A 30 -10.94 -3.31 -6.03
CA ILE A 30 -11.35 -2.84 -4.70
C ILE A 30 -10.13 -2.41 -3.91
N ARG A 31 -10.14 -1.17 -3.41
CA ARG A 31 -9.29 -0.76 -2.29
C ARG A 31 -9.96 -1.21 -1.00
N PHE A 32 -9.29 -2.06 -0.22
CA PHE A 32 -9.89 -2.69 0.96
C PHE A 32 -9.35 -2.16 2.29
N GLN A 33 -8.25 -1.38 2.29
CA GLN A 33 -7.64 -0.82 3.50
C GLN A 33 -6.78 0.41 3.17
N GLY A 34 -6.26 1.06 4.22
CA GLY A 34 -5.41 2.25 4.09
C GLY A 34 -6.23 3.50 3.80
N GLY A 35 -5.60 4.48 3.20
CA GLY A 35 -6.21 5.77 2.88
C GLY A 35 -5.34 6.54 1.90
N SER A 36 -5.37 7.88 1.97
CA SER A 36 -4.60 8.76 1.09
C SER A 36 -3.12 8.90 1.46
N ASN A 37 -2.61 8.11 2.40
CA ASN A 37 -1.25 8.20 2.92
C ASN A 37 -0.15 7.61 2.01
N ALA A 38 -0.51 6.75 1.06
CA ALA A 38 0.45 6.18 0.11
C ALA A 38 -0.03 6.35 -1.32
N GLY A 39 0.88 6.70 -2.22
CA GLY A 39 0.61 6.86 -3.64
C GLY A 39 1.00 5.62 -4.45
N HIS A 40 0.12 5.19 -5.35
CA HIS A 40 0.40 4.16 -6.34
C HIS A 40 0.76 4.84 -7.68
N THR A 41 2.02 4.73 -8.08
CA THR A 41 2.47 5.26 -9.39
C THR A 41 2.09 4.28 -10.49
N ILE A 42 1.43 4.80 -11.53
CA ILE A 42 1.00 4.06 -12.72
C ILE A 42 1.45 4.84 -13.95
N ILE A 43 2.02 4.12 -14.91
CA ILE A 43 2.42 4.66 -16.21
C ILE A 43 1.69 3.87 -17.30
N ASN A 44 0.81 4.57 -18.02
CA ASN A 44 -0.02 4.01 -19.07
C ASN A 44 -0.20 5.01 -20.24
N ASP A 45 -1.08 4.69 -21.18
CA ASP A 45 -1.33 5.50 -22.39
C ASP A 45 -1.83 6.93 -22.09
N TYR A 46 -2.43 7.17 -20.91
CA TYR A 46 -2.85 8.49 -20.46
C TYR A 46 -1.71 9.29 -19.80
N GLY A 47 -0.55 8.66 -19.56
CA GLY A 47 0.61 9.26 -18.93
C GLY A 47 0.93 8.69 -17.55
N LYS A 48 1.65 9.46 -16.73
CA LYS A 48 2.05 9.08 -15.36
C LYS A 48 1.09 9.65 -14.32
N PHE A 49 0.58 8.76 -13.45
CA PHE A 49 -0.35 9.10 -12.37
C PHE A 49 0.19 8.60 -11.04
N ALA A 50 -0.12 9.34 -9.98
CA ALA A 50 0.05 8.90 -8.59
C ALA A 50 -1.36 8.87 -7.96
N LEU A 51 -1.94 7.68 -7.85
CA LEU A 51 -3.26 7.48 -7.21
C LEU A 51 -3.10 7.17 -5.73
N HIS A 52 -3.98 7.73 -4.90
CA HIS A 52 -3.94 7.55 -3.44
C HIS A 52 -5.15 6.79 -2.91
N LEU A 53 -6.37 7.22 -3.25
CA LEU A 53 -7.62 6.55 -2.87
C LEU A 53 -8.21 5.73 -4.00
N LEU A 54 -8.12 6.21 -5.24
CA LEU A 54 -8.65 5.49 -6.38
C LEU A 54 -7.94 4.16 -6.59
N PRO A 55 -8.69 3.07 -6.88
CA PRO A 55 -8.11 1.83 -7.36
C PRO A 55 -7.35 2.02 -8.67
N SER A 56 -6.27 1.26 -8.86
CA SER A 56 -5.42 1.36 -10.07
C SER A 56 -6.13 0.96 -11.37
N GLY A 57 -7.30 0.35 -11.30
CA GLY A 57 -8.11 -0.04 -12.45
C GLY A 57 -8.97 1.06 -13.06
N VAL A 58 -8.98 2.29 -12.53
CA VAL A 58 -9.83 3.40 -13.00
C VAL A 58 -9.61 3.82 -14.46
N PHE A 59 -8.54 3.35 -15.07
CA PHE A 59 -8.21 3.65 -16.48
C PHE A 59 -8.95 2.77 -17.49
N TYR A 60 -9.68 1.74 -17.02
CA TYR A 60 -10.44 0.82 -17.87
C TYR A 60 -11.94 1.05 -17.72
N GLN A 61 -12.63 1.32 -18.85
CA GLN A 61 -14.05 1.65 -18.87
C GLN A 61 -14.96 0.48 -18.49
N HIS A 62 -14.49 -0.76 -18.65
CA HIS A 62 -15.27 -1.96 -18.32
C HIS A 62 -15.20 -2.34 -16.84
N THR A 63 -14.31 -1.70 -16.05
CA THR A 63 -14.12 -2.04 -14.65
C THR A 63 -15.00 -1.19 -13.74
N THR A 64 -15.44 -1.79 -12.63
CA THR A 64 -15.99 -1.07 -11.49
C THR A 64 -14.92 -0.90 -10.43
N SER A 65 -14.64 0.33 -10.03
CA SER A 65 -13.67 0.67 -8.98
C SER A 65 -14.38 0.91 -7.67
N ILE A 66 -13.98 0.18 -6.61
CA ILE A 66 -14.68 0.18 -5.32
C ILE A 66 -13.76 0.68 -4.20
N ILE A 67 -14.30 1.58 -3.38
CA ILE A 67 -13.75 1.94 -2.08
C ILE A 67 -14.49 1.10 -1.02
N GLY A 68 -13.77 0.13 -0.46
CA GLY A 68 -14.33 -0.83 0.48
C GLY A 68 -14.44 -0.33 1.92
N ASN A 69 -15.04 -1.15 2.78
CA ASN A 69 -15.36 -0.84 4.18
C ASN A 69 -14.12 -0.48 5.03
N GLY A 70 -12.96 -1.06 4.69
CA GLY A 70 -11.74 -0.92 5.48
C GLY A 70 -10.94 0.34 5.17
N VAL A 71 -11.33 1.14 4.19
CA VAL A 71 -10.61 2.34 3.75
C VAL A 71 -10.89 3.52 4.69
N ALA A 72 -9.85 4.27 5.03
CA ALA A 72 -9.96 5.59 5.65
C ALA A 72 -10.33 6.61 4.57
N LEU A 73 -11.63 6.87 4.43
CA LEU A 73 -12.19 7.63 3.31
C LEU A 73 -12.10 9.14 3.54
N ASN A 74 -11.17 9.79 2.86
CA ASN A 74 -11.15 11.25 2.75
C ASN A 74 -12.00 11.67 1.55
N ILE A 75 -13.24 12.10 1.80
CA ILE A 75 -14.23 12.42 0.75
C ILE A 75 -13.75 13.53 -0.17
N PRO A 76 -13.34 14.72 0.32
CA PRO A 76 -12.83 15.78 -0.55
C PRO A 76 -11.64 15.35 -1.41
N TYR A 77 -10.74 14.56 -0.82
CA TYR A 77 -9.58 14.04 -1.55
C TYR A 77 -9.99 13.10 -2.69
N LEU A 78 -10.93 12.18 -2.43
CA LEU A 78 -11.46 11.26 -3.44
C LEU A 78 -12.07 12.02 -4.62
N ILE A 79 -12.92 13.01 -4.35
CA ILE A 79 -13.58 13.80 -5.41
C ILE A 79 -12.55 14.58 -6.23
N LYS A 80 -11.56 15.19 -5.56
CA LYS A 80 -10.44 15.88 -6.23
C LYS A 80 -9.63 14.94 -7.11
N GLU A 81 -9.36 13.73 -6.64
CA GLU A 81 -8.59 12.73 -7.39
C GLU A 81 -9.37 12.26 -8.62
N ILE A 82 -10.68 12.00 -8.51
CA ILE A 82 -11.56 11.70 -9.65
C ILE A 82 -11.50 12.81 -10.69
N GLN A 83 -11.67 14.06 -10.26
CA GLN A 83 -11.63 15.21 -11.18
C GLN A 83 -10.26 15.33 -11.86
N SER A 84 -9.19 15.15 -11.11
CA SER A 84 -7.82 15.25 -11.63
C SER A 84 -7.52 14.26 -12.76
N ILE A 85 -8.01 13.03 -12.70
CA ILE A 85 -7.80 12.06 -13.79
C ILE A 85 -8.67 12.37 -15.00
N VAL A 86 -9.91 12.84 -14.78
CA VAL A 86 -10.83 13.25 -15.85
C VAL A 86 -10.29 14.46 -16.60
N ASP A 87 -9.77 15.46 -15.90
CA ASP A 87 -9.18 16.66 -16.51
C ASP A 87 -7.96 16.34 -17.39
N ARG A 88 -7.32 15.19 -17.15
CA ARG A 88 -6.21 14.67 -17.94
C ARG A 88 -6.65 13.74 -19.08
N GLY A 89 -7.93 13.69 -19.37
CA GLY A 89 -8.50 12.96 -20.51
C GLY A 89 -8.84 11.49 -20.22
N VAL A 90 -8.75 11.02 -18.97
CA VAL A 90 -9.26 9.69 -18.59
C VAL A 90 -10.80 9.78 -18.59
N PRO A 91 -11.51 8.90 -19.31
CA PRO A 91 -12.97 8.84 -19.24
C PRO A 91 -13.45 8.63 -17.81
N LYS A 92 -14.56 9.29 -17.42
CA LYS A 92 -15.09 9.20 -16.06
C LYS A 92 -15.27 7.73 -15.64
N PRO A 93 -14.54 7.27 -14.60
CA PRO A 93 -14.59 5.88 -14.19
C PRO A 93 -15.91 5.54 -13.46
N HIS A 94 -16.31 4.28 -13.48
CA HIS A 94 -17.41 3.79 -12.67
C HIS A 94 -16.90 3.50 -11.26
N ILE A 95 -17.33 4.32 -10.27
CA ILE A 95 -16.86 4.26 -8.89
C ILE A 95 -18.04 3.96 -7.96
N LEU A 96 -17.83 3.03 -7.03
CA LEU A 96 -18.73 2.76 -5.93
C LEU A 96 -17.98 2.93 -4.60
N VAL A 97 -18.68 3.47 -3.62
CA VAL A 97 -18.17 3.67 -2.25
C VAL A 97 -19.08 2.95 -1.28
N SER A 98 -18.49 2.13 -0.43
CA SER A 98 -19.26 1.43 0.59
C SER A 98 -19.97 2.39 1.55
N ASP A 99 -21.25 2.17 1.76
CA ASP A 99 -22.05 2.82 2.79
C ASP A 99 -21.52 2.58 4.22
N ARG A 100 -20.75 1.50 4.42
CA ARG A 100 -20.10 1.12 5.68
C ARG A 100 -18.67 1.62 5.80
N ALA A 101 -18.09 2.24 4.77
CA ALA A 101 -16.79 2.88 4.87
C ALA A 101 -16.84 4.01 5.90
N GLN A 102 -15.74 4.19 6.65
CA GLN A 102 -15.68 5.29 7.63
C GLN A 102 -14.94 6.49 7.06
N ILE A 103 -15.39 7.66 7.50
CA ILE A 103 -14.93 8.95 6.99
C ILE A 103 -13.69 9.39 7.76
N LEU A 104 -12.63 9.70 7.03
CA LEU A 104 -11.48 10.41 7.58
C LEU A 104 -11.86 11.88 7.76
N MET A 105 -12.04 12.28 9.02
CA MET A 105 -12.50 13.60 9.41
C MET A 105 -11.38 14.65 9.32
N PRO A 106 -11.69 15.93 9.10
CA PRO A 106 -10.68 16.99 9.05
C PRO A 106 -9.77 17.04 10.28
N TYR A 107 -10.35 16.83 11.46
CA TYR A 107 -9.59 16.83 12.71
C TYR A 107 -8.60 15.66 12.81
N HIS A 108 -8.79 14.54 12.11
CA HIS A 108 -7.79 13.45 12.09
C HIS A 108 -6.46 13.93 11.51
N VAL A 109 -6.49 14.75 10.45
CA VAL A 109 -5.28 15.34 9.86
C VAL A 109 -4.60 16.31 10.82
N LEU A 110 -5.40 17.10 11.56
CA LEU A 110 -4.88 18.02 12.58
C LEU A 110 -4.22 17.23 13.72
N PHE A 111 -4.87 16.21 14.25
CA PHE A 111 -4.33 15.39 15.34
C PHE A 111 -3.05 14.66 14.95
N ASP A 112 -2.97 14.11 13.75
CA ASP A 112 -1.76 13.49 13.22
C ASP A 112 -0.59 14.50 13.14
N THR A 113 -0.90 15.71 12.69
CA THR A 113 0.08 16.81 12.61
C THR A 113 0.54 17.26 13.99
N TYR A 114 -0.38 17.41 14.95
CA TYR A 114 -0.05 17.87 16.31
C TYR A 114 0.73 16.81 17.07
N GLU A 115 0.41 15.53 16.90
CA GLU A 115 1.13 14.43 17.56
C GLU A 115 2.57 14.31 17.03
N GLU A 116 2.77 14.37 15.71
CA GLU A 116 4.13 14.39 15.14
C GLU A 116 4.96 15.57 15.64
N ALA A 117 4.34 16.75 15.79
CA ALA A 117 5.01 17.91 16.37
C ALA A 117 5.32 17.74 17.86
N ARG A 118 4.40 17.14 18.64
CA ARG A 118 4.58 16.87 20.07
C ARG A 118 5.70 15.87 20.33
N LEU A 119 5.82 14.84 19.52
CA LEU A 119 6.84 13.80 19.63
C LEU A 119 8.24 14.30 19.23
N ALA A 120 8.33 15.39 18.48
CA ALA A 120 9.58 16.00 18.03
C ALA A 120 10.58 14.98 17.45
N GLY A 121 11.79 14.85 18.01
CA GLY A 121 12.84 13.93 17.54
C GLY A 121 12.53 12.43 17.70
N LYS A 122 11.39 12.07 18.30
CA LYS A 122 10.90 10.68 18.46
C LYS A 122 9.67 10.40 17.60
N SER A 123 9.40 11.22 16.59
CA SER A 123 8.26 11.08 15.68
C SER A 123 8.36 9.82 14.85
N PHE A 124 7.19 9.26 14.48
CA PHE A 124 7.09 8.06 13.66
C PHE A 124 7.38 8.31 12.17
N GLY A 125 7.47 9.59 11.77
CA GLY A 125 7.60 9.96 10.35
C GLY A 125 6.30 9.87 9.59
N SER A 126 5.16 10.18 10.24
CA SER A 126 3.83 10.17 9.64
C SER A 126 3.77 11.01 8.36
N THR A 127 2.93 10.60 7.42
CA THR A 127 2.56 11.39 6.23
C THR A 127 1.66 12.58 6.57
N LYS A 128 1.20 12.68 7.81
CA LYS A 128 0.23 13.69 8.29
C LYS A 128 -1.10 13.62 7.53
N SER A 129 -1.48 12.42 7.14
CA SER A 129 -2.73 12.14 6.41
C SER A 129 -3.88 11.71 7.33
N GLY A 130 -3.69 11.73 8.64
CA GLY A 130 -4.71 11.45 9.64
C GLY A 130 -5.04 9.97 9.85
N ILE A 131 -4.19 9.05 9.38
CA ILE A 131 -4.48 7.61 9.37
C ILE A 131 -4.53 7.03 10.79
N ALA A 132 -3.53 7.29 11.63
CA ALA A 132 -3.49 6.76 12.99
C ALA A 132 -4.66 7.30 13.85
N PRO A 133 -4.96 8.60 13.89
CA PRO A 133 -6.14 9.10 14.60
C PRO A 133 -7.46 8.53 14.06
N PHE A 134 -7.57 8.35 12.74
CA PHE A 134 -8.76 7.75 12.12
C PHE A 134 -9.01 6.32 12.63
N TYR A 135 -8.01 5.43 12.56
CA TYR A 135 -8.18 4.05 13.01
C TYR A 135 -8.35 3.97 14.53
N SER A 136 -7.73 4.87 15.31
CA SER A 136 -8.01 5.00 16.74
C SER A 136 -9.50 5.26 16.99
N ASP A 137 -10.09 6.22 16.31
CA ASP A 137 -11.51 6.57 16.46
C ASP A 137 -12.44 5.44 15.99
N LYS A 138 -12.08 4.76 14.90
CA LYS A 138 -12.83 3.61 14.40
C LYS A 138 -12.96 2.53 15.48
N TYR A 139 -11.87 2.14 16.11
CA TYR A 139 -11.87 1.10 17.14
C TYR A 139 -12.35 1.59 18.51
N ALA A 140 -12.26 2.90 18.80
CA ALA A 140 -12.92 3.55 19.91
C ALA A 140 -14.45 3.71 19.71
N LYS A 141 -14.97 3.40 18.52
CA LYS A 141 -16.39 3.44 18.14
C LYS A 141 -16.97 4.87 18.15
N ILE A 142 -16.16 5.87 17.83
CA ILE A 142 -16.55 7.27 17.71
C ILE A 142 -16.41 7.81 16.27
N GLY A 143 -16.02 6.95 15.33
CA GLY A 143 -15.93 7.26 13.90
C GLY A 143 -17.31 7.39 13.24
N PHE A 144 -17.33 7.93 12.03
CA PHE A 144 -18.54 8.14 11.21
C PHE A 144 -18.53 7.21 10.00
N GLN A 145 -19.60 6.43 9.79
CA GLN A 145 -19.82 5.70 8.55
C GLN A 145 -20.46 6.61 7.49
N VAL A 146 -20.23 6.29 6.22
CA VAL A 146 -20.83 7.03 5.09
C VAL A 146 -22.35 7.03 5.16
N SER A 147 -22.98 5.91 5.55
CA SER A 147 -24.44 5.81 5.72
C SER A 147 -25.00 6.82 6.72
N GLU A 148 -24.26 7.16 7.77
CA GLU A 148 -24.70 8.07 8.82
C GLU A 148 -24.77 9.54 8.35
N LEU A 149 -24.14 9.88 7.21
CA LEU A 149 -24.28 11.21 6.59
C LEU A 149 -25.72 11.50 6.14
N PHE A 150 -26.54 10.46 5.97
CA PHE A 150 -27.92 10.56 5.46
C PHE A 150 -28.98 10.57 6.54
N ASP A 151 -28.57 10.61 7.80
CA ASP A 151 -29.44 10.74 8.99
C ASP A 151 -29.06 12.02 9.74
N ASP A 152 -29.85 13.08 9.56
CA ASP A 152 -29.54 14.41 10.10
C ASP A 152 -29.51 14.44 11.64
N ASP A 153 -30.43 13.73 12.31
CA ASP A 153 -30.52 13.71 13.76
C ASP A 153 -29.31 12.98 14.36
N LEU A 154 -28.99 11.80 13.82
CA LEU A 154 -27.82 11.02 14.22
C LEU A 154 -26.52 11.79 13.95
N LEU A 155 -26.42 12.42 12.77
CA LEU A 155 -25.22 13.17 12.37
C LEU A 155 -24.96 14.32 13.33
N LYS A 156 -26.01 15.07 13.71
CA LYS A 156 -25.92 16.19 14.65
C LYS A 156 -25.49 15.70 16.06
N GLU A 157 -26.16 14.68 16.59
CA GLU A 157 -25.80 14.10 17.89
C GLU A 157 -24.33 13.64 17.93
N LYS A 158 -23.88 12.94 16.87
CA LYS A 158 -22.50 12.43 16.81
C LYS A 158 -21.47 13.54 16.68
N THR A 159 -21.75 14.63 15.93
CA THR A 159 -20.83 15.76 15.83
C THR A 159 -20.66 16.47 17.16
N GLU A 160 -21.74 16.69 17.92
CA GLU A 160 -21.69 17.27 19.27
C GLU A 160 -20.82 16.39 20.19
N ARG A 161 -21.12 15.10 20.27
CA ARG A 161 -20.41 14.12 21.11
C ARG A 161 -18.92 14.00 20.75
N VAL A 162 -18.57 13.95 19.48
CA VAL A 162 -17.16 13.81 19.08
C VAL A 162 -16.38 15.09 19.37
N CYS A 163 -16.98 16.27 19.19
CA CYS A 163 -16.36 17.53 19.54
C CYS A 163 -16.05 17.62 21.04
N GLU A 164 -16.98 17.20 21.92
CA GLU A 164 -16.72 17.14 23.36
C GLU A 164 -15.45 16.34 23.67
N ILE A 165 -15.31 15.13 23.11
CA ILE A 165 -14.15 14.25 23.33
C ILE A 165 -12.86 14.88 22.77
N LYS A 166 -12.92 15.39 21.55
CA LYS A 166 -11.73 15.92 20.85
C LYS A 166 -11.26 17.23 21.45
N ASN A 167 -12.17 18.08 21.90
CA ASN A 167 -11.85 19.35 22.52
C ASN A 167 -11.06 19.21 23.81
N VAL A 168 -11.28 18.15 24.59
CA VAL A 168 -10.44 17.84 25.76
C VAL A 168 -8.96 17.68 25.36
N LEU A 169 -8.68 16.97 24.27
CA LEU A 169 -7.31 16.78 23.79
C LEU A 169 -6.74 18.07 23.18
N LEU A 170 -7.57 18.81 22.44
CA LEU A 170 -7.14 20.09 21.83
C LEU A 170 -6.78 21.09 22.90
N GLU A 171 -7.60 21.23 23.94
CA GLU A 171 -7.37 22.19 25.04
C GLU A 171 -6.20 21.80 25.92
N HIS A 172 -6.19 20.58 26.43
CA HIS A 172 -5.30 20.18 27.52
C HIS A 172 -4.00 19.50 27.07
N LEU A 173 -3.98 18.86 25.89
CA LEU A 173 -2.77 18.17 25.38
C LEU A 173 -2.06 18.98 24.29
N TYR A 174 -2.81 19.47 23.32
CA TYR A 174 -2.20 20.13 22.16
C TYR A 174 -2.21 21.65 22.25
N HIS A 175 -3.02 22.25 23.13
CA HIS A 175 -3.18 23.70 23.27
C HIS A 175 -3.50 24.38 21.93
N LYS A 176 -4.53 23.86 21.28
CA LYS A 176 -5.00 24.26 19.94
C LYS A 176 -6.46 24.73 19.97
N PRO A 177 -6.90 25.49 18.94
CA PRO A 177 -8.31 25.90 18.81
C PRO A 177 -9.26 24.70 18.91
N LEU A 178 -10.38 24.91 19.57
CA LEU A 178 -11.43 23.90 19.73
C LEU A 178 -12.22 23.72 18.43
N LEU A 179 -12.82 22.54 18.26
CA LEU A 179 -13.75 22.24 17.19
C LEU A 179 -15.14 22.83 17.55
N ASP A 180 -15.79 23.42 16.57
CA ASP A 180 -17.19 23.82 16.67
C ASP A 180 -18.09 22.72 16.07
N PRO A 181 -19.05 22.17 16.83
CA PRO A 181 -19.93 21.11 16.35
C PRO A 181 -20.77 21.51 15.12
N LYS A 182 -21.19 22.79 15.07
CA LYS A 182 -22.00 23.27 13.95
C LYS A 182 -21.16 23.34 12.66
N GLU A 183 -19.95 23.88 12.73
CA GLU A 183 -19.05 23.95 11.59
C GLU A 183 -18.74 22.54 11.07
N LEU A 184 -18.47 21.58 11.98
CA LEU A 184 -18.22 20.20 11.61
C LEU A 184 -19.45 19.55 10.96
N TYR A 185 -20.65 19.78 11.48
CA TYR A 185 -21.90 19.31 10.90
C TYR A 185 -22.10 19.87 9.47
N ASP A 186 -21.96 21.18 9.29
CA ASP A 186 -22.13 21.83 7.99
C ASP A 186 -21.11 21.29 6.93
N GLU A 187 -19.89 21.00 7.38
CA GLU A 187 -18.88 20.35 6.54
C GLU A 187 -19.30 18.93 6.12
N LEU A 188 -19.82 18.14 7.06
CA LEU A 188 -20.28 16.78 6.76
C LEU A 188 -21.52 16.75 5.86
N VAL A 189 -22.40 17.74 5.96
CA VAL A 189 -23.50 17.94 5.00
C VAL A 189 -22.95 18.19 3.58
N THR A 190 -21.88 18.96 3.47
CA THR A 190 -21.18 19.16 2.18
C THR A 190 -20.59 17.85 1.67
N TYR A 191 -19.96 17.07 2.53
CA TYR A 191 -19.41 15.74 2.17
C TYR A 191 -20.49 14.76 1.71
N ARG A 192 -21.68 14.81 2.34
CA ARG A 192 -22.85 14.02 1.93
C ARG A 192 -23.21 14.27 0.47
N GLU A 193 -23.29 15.52 0.06
CA GLU A 193 -23.66 15.83 -1.34
C GLU A 193 -22.55 15.43 -2.33
N MET A 194 -21.29 15.57 -1.95
CA MET A 194 -20.17 15.13 -2.76
C MET A 194 -20.17 13.61 -2.99
N ILE A 195 -20.46 12.81 -1.96
CA ILE A 195 -20.32 11.35 -2.00
C ILE A 195 -21.60 10.64 -2.48
N ARG A 196 -22.76 11.28 -2.37
CA ARG A 196 -24.09 10.72 -2.70
C ARG A 196 -24.14 9.91 -3.99
N PRO A 197 -23.56 10.37 -5.12
CA PRO A 197 -23.65 9.65 -6.39
C PRO A 197 -22.90 8.31 -6.41
N TYR A 198 -22.05 8.04 -5.43
CA TYR A 198 -21.14 6.89 -5.40
C TYR A 198 -21.53 5.85 -4.35
N VAL A 199 -22.43 6.19 -3.41
CA VAL A 199 -22.74 5.32 -2.25
C VAL A 199 -23.52 4.09 -2.67
N CYS A 200 -23.08 2.93 -2.17
CA CYS A 200 -23.65 1.63 -2.49
C CYS A 200 -23.53 0.67 -1.30
N ASP A 201 -24.47 -0.26 -1.14
CA ASP A 201 -24.26 -1.46 -0.33
C ASP A 201 -23.27 -2.37 -1.08
N VAL A 202 -21.97 -2.13 -0.84
CA VAL A 202 -20.88 -2.84 -1.51
C VAL A 202 -20.90 -4.33 -1.15
N SER A 203 -21.32 -4.70 0.07
CA SER A 203 -21.37 -6.11 0.48
C SER A 203 -22.39 -6.89 -0.35
N ALA A 204 -23.58 -6.34 -0.52
CA ALA A 204 -24.61 -6.94 -1.38
C ALA A 204 -24.19 -6.96 -2.86
N TYR A 205 -23.59 -5.87 -3.35
CA TYR A 205 -23.07 -5.79 -4.71
C TYR A 205 -22.04 -6.89 -4.99
N LEU A 206 -21.05 -7.06 -4.12
CA LEU A 206 -19.98 -8.05 -4.28
C LEU A 206 -20.48 -9.48 -4.14
N HIS A 207 -21.44 -9.72 -3.24
CA HIS A 207 -22.07 -11.03 -3.12
C HIS A 207 -22.72 -11.48 -4.46
N ASN A 208 -23.42 -10.58 -5.12
CA ASN A 208 -24.03 -10.85 -6.42
C ASN A 208 -22.96 -11.01 -7.51
N ALA A 209 -21.96 -10.14 -7.54
CA ALA A 209 -20.86 -10.21 -8.50
C ALA A 209 -20.08 -11.55 -8.41
N ILE A 210 -19.86 -12.07 -7.19
CA ILE A 210 -19.22 -13.36 -6.97
C ILE A 210 -20.10 -14.49 -7.54
N LYS A 211 -21.41 -14.46 -7.29
CA LYS A 211 -22.37 -15.45 -7.85
C LYS A 211 -22.41 -15.42 -9.38
N GLU A 212 -22.24 -14.25 -9.97
CA GLU A 212 -22.17 -14.06 -11.43
C GLU A 212 -20.79 -14.47 -12.01
N GLY A 213 -19.86 -14.90 -11.18
CA GLY A 213 -18.53 -15.33 -11.62
C GLY A 213 -17.58 -14.19 -12.01
N LYS A 214 -17.85 -12.94 -11.58
CA LYS A 214 -17.02 -11.78 -11.87
C LYS A 214 -15.59 -11.95 -11.35
N LYS A 215 -14.63 -11.42 -12.10
CA LYS A 215 -13.22 -11.36 -11.70
C LYS A 215 -12.97 -10.11 -10.85
N ILE A 216 -12.53 -10.33 -9.63
CA ILE A 216 -12.35 -9.28 -8.61
C ILE A 216 -10.88 -9.19 -8.21
N LEU A 217 -10.31 -7.99 -8.24
CA LEU A 217 -9.01 -7.68 -7.66
C LEU A 217 -9.17 -6.92 -6.34
N LEU A 218 -8.50 -7.38 -5.30
CA LEU A 218 -8.32 -6.67 -4.04
C LEU A 218 -6.96 -5.98 -4.08
N GLU A 219 -6.94 -4.67 -4.12
CA GLU A 219 -5.72 -3.87 -4.16
C GLU A 219 -5.33 -3.41 -2.76
N GLY A 220 -4.22 -3.98 -2.24
CA GLY A 220 -3.65 -3.61 -0.95
C GLY A 220 -2.74 -2.38 -1.04
N GLN A 221 -2.49 -1.80 0.11
CA GLN A 221 -1.60 -0.66 0.31
C GLN A 221 -0.52 -1.00 1.32
N LEU A 222 0.70 -0.48 1.12
CA LEU A 222 1.88 -0.82 1.93
C LEU A 222 2.26 -2.30 1.81
N GLY A 223 2.94 -2.88 2.80
CA GLY A 223 3.40 -4.26 2.78
C GLY A 223 3.35 -4.90 4.16
N SER A 224 3.65 -6.19 4.24
CA SER A 224 3.53 -7.02 5.46
C SER A 224 4.26 -6.43 6.67
N LEU A 225 5.43 -5.84 6.46
CA LEU A 225 6.24 -5.28 7.55
C LEU A 225 5.69 -3.96 8.11
N LYS A 226 4.65 -3.42 7.50
CA LYS A 226 3.89 -2.26 7.97
C LYS A 226 2.53 -2.62 8.57
N ASP A 227 2.23 -3.91 8.70
CA ASP A 227 1.04 -4.40 9.39
C ASP A 227 1.14 -4.19 10.90
N PRO A 228 0.08 -3.72 11.60
CA PRO A 228 0.14 -3.45 13.03
C PRO A 228 0.38 -4.69 13.90
N ASP A 229 -0.06 -5.88 13.46
CA ASP A 229 0.06 -7.12 14.24
C ASP A 229 1.32 -7.93 13.86
N HIS A 230 1.73 -7.89 12.59
CA HIS A 230 2.81 -8.74 12.06
C HIS A 230 4.04 -7.95 11.56
N GLY A 231 3.98 -6.64 11.52
CA GLY A 231 5.07 -5.79 11.05
C GLY A 231 6.09 -5.41 12.14
N ILE A 232 6.89 -4.40 11.83
CA ILE A 232 7.95 -3.87 12.70
C ILE A 232 7.39 -2.86 13.71
N TYR A 233 6.37 -3.25 14.46
CA TYR A 233 5.73 -2.39 15.46
C TYR A 233 6.76 -1.74 16.40
N PRO A 234 6.64 -0.42 16.74
CA PRO A 234 5.53 0.49 16.43
C PRO A 234 5.65 1.25 15.09
N MET A 235 6.68 1.00 14.27
CA MET A 235 6.94 1.71 13.02
C MET A 235 6.11 1.12 11.86
N VAL A 236 4.80 1.04 12.05
CA VAL A 236 3.81 0.43 11.15
C VAL A 236 2.74 1.44 10.73
N THR A 237 1.87 1.06 9.79
CA THR A 237 0.61 1.80 9.56
C THR A 237 -0.47 1.29 10.51
N SER A 238 -1.59 2.01 10.62
CA SER A 238 -2.67 1.64 11.53
C SER A 238 -3.74 0.75 10.89
N SER A 239 -3.62 0.43 9.60
CA SER A 239 -4.49 -0.52 8.91
C SER A 239 -3.78 -1.85 8.71
N SER A 240 -4.53 -2.97 8.72
CA SER A 240 -3.96 -4.26 8.34
C SER A 240 -3.64 -4.29 6.83
N THR A 241 -2.39 -4.64 6.50
CA THR A 241 -1.86 -4.67 5.15
C THR A 241 -1.92 -6.06 4.52
N LEU A 242 -2.49 -7.04 5.24
CA LEU A 242 -2.51 -8.43 4.83
C LEU A 242 -3.70 -8.75 3.91
N ALA A 243 -3.50 -9.70 2.99
CA ALA A 243 -4.54 -10.20 2.10
C ALA A 243 -5.77 -10.72 2.86
N ALA A 244 -5.57 -11.29 4.04
CA ALA A 244 -6.63 -11.77 4.91
C ALA A 244 -7.64 -10.65 5.31
N TYR A 245 -7.15 -9.42 5.50
CA TYR A 245 -8.01 -8.28 5.78
C TYR A 245 -8.86 -7.87 4.56
N GLY A 246 -8.47 -8.28 3.37
CA GLY A 246 -9.25 -8.06 2.15
C GLY A 246 -10.67 -8.59 2.25
N ALA A 247 -10.87 -9.71 2.93
CA ALA A 247 -12.21 -10.25 3.19
C ALA A 247 -13.06 -9.30 4.05
N ILE A 248 -12.49 -8.75 5.11
CA ILE A 248 -13.15 -7.80 6.02
C ILE A 248 -13.36 -6.46 5.32
N GLY A 249 -12.29 -5.92 4.73
CA GLY A 249 -12.28 -4.58 4.13
C GLY A 249 -13.12 -4.46 2.86
N ALA A 250 -13.39 -5.56 2.15
CA ALA A 250 -14.30 -5.61 1.01
C ALA A 250 -15.69 -6.12 1.40
N GLY A 251 -15.84 -6.84 2.50
CA GLY A 251 -17.11 -7.44 2.93
C GLY A 251 -17.45 -8.72 2.15
N ILE A 252 -16.46 -9.57 1.90
CA ILE A 252 -16.62 -10.86 1.20
C ILE A 252 -16.19 -12.05 2.08
N PRO A 253 -16.64 -13.28 1.80
CA PRO A 253 -16.17 -14.45 2.52
C PRO A 253 -14.65 -14.69 2.32
N PRO A 254 -13.89 -15.04 3.37
CA PRO A 254 -12.44 -15.22 3.26
C PRO A 254 -12.02 -16.37 2.33
N TYR A 255 -12.83 -17.40 2.18
CA TYR A 255 -12.56 -18.52 1.29
C TYR A 255 -12.69 -18.19 -0.22
N GLU A 256 -13.19 -17.00 -0.55
CA GLU A 256 -13.21 -16.51 -1.95
C GLU A 256 -11.84 -16.00 -2.41
N ILE A 257 -10.96 -15.58 -1.49
CA ILE A 257 -9.60 -15.12 -1.80
C ILE A 257 -8.70 -16.35 -1.97
N LYS A 258 -8.59 -16.84 -3.21
CA LYS A 258 -7.83 -18.06 -3.54
C LYS A 258 -6.46 -17.74 -4.15
N ASP A 259 -6.36 -16.62 -4.84
CA ASP A 259 -5.13 -16.17 -5.49
C ASP A 259 -4.58 -14.95 -4.76
N ILE A 260 -3.36 -15.06 -4.29
CA ILE A 260 -2.65 -13.97 -3.59
C ILE A 260 -1.33 -13.73 -4.31
N THR A 261 -1.32 -12.69 -5.14
CA THR A 261 -0.13 -12.20 -5.80
C THR A 261 0.60 -11.24 -4.86
N THR A 262 1.74 -11.68 -4.33
CA THR A 262 2.55 -10.86 -3.45
C THR A 262 3.62 -10.16 -4.25
N VAL A 263 3.64 -8.83 -4.18
CA VAL A 263 4.59 -8.01 -4.94
C VAL A 263 5.86 -7.81 -4.13
N VAL A 264 7.01 -8.00 -4.79
CA VAL A 264 8.35 -7.98 -4.19
C VAL A 264 9.29 -7.20 -5.10
N LYS A 265 10.12 -6.32 -4.54
CA LYS A 265 11.19 -5.62 -5.29
C LYS A 265 12.45 -6.48 -5.40
N ALA A 266 13.20 -6.30 -6.47
CA ALA A 266 14.52 -6.93 -6.66
C ALA A 266 15.62 -6.41 -5.70
N TYR A 267 15.34 -5.32 -4.99
CA TYR A 267 16.09 -4.78 -3.84
C TYR A 267 15.10 -4.28 -2.80
N SER A 268 15.55 -3.81 -1.66
CA SER A 268 14.65 -3.33 -0.60
C SER A 268 14.57 -1.82 -0.55
N SER A 269 13.40 -1.28 -0.23
CA SER A 269 13.22 0.13 0.09
C SER A 269 12.19 0.33 1.19
N ALA A 270 12.34 1.38 2.00
CA ALA A 270 11.44 1.71 3.08
C ALA A 270 11.25 3.22 3.23
N VAL A 271 10.04 3.62 3.64
CA VAL A 271 9.72 4.99 4.05
C VAL A 271 9.55 5.04 5.56
N GLY A 272 10.04 6.10 6.19
CA GLY A 272 9.94 6.32 7.62
C GLY A 272 10.94 5.52 8.44
N ALA A 273 10.78 5.58 9.75
CA ALA A 273 11.65 4.92 10.73
C ALA A 273 11.35 3.41 10.83
N GLY A 274 12.17 2.73 11.63
CA GLY A 274 12.04 1.32 11.97
C GLY A 274 13.16 0.45 11.43
N ALA A 275 13.19 -0.80 11.88
CA ALA A 275 14.23 -1.76 11.54
C ALA A 275 14.26 -2.07 10.04
N PHE A 276 15.47 -2.05 9.48
CA PHE A 276 15.75 -2.36 8.09
C PHE A 276 17.14 -2.98 8.01
N VAL A 277 17.24 -4.29 8.25
CA VAL A 277 18.51 -5.00 8.47
C VAL A 277 19.44 -4.94 7.26
N SER A 278 18.89 -5.05 6.07
CA SER A 278 19.66 -5.01 4.80
C SER A 278 19.90 -3.58 4.26
N GLU A 279 19.66 -2.53 5.07
CA GLU A 279 19.85 -1.13 4.67
C GLU A 279 21.31 -0.84 4.33
N ILE A 280 21.52 -0.04 3.26
CA ILE A 280 22.83 0.45 2.83
C ILE A 280 22.91 1.97 2.98
N PHE A 281 24.13 2.49 3.05
CA PHE A 281 24.41 3.90 3.33
C PHE A 281 25.47 4.46 2.39
N GLY A 282 25.66 5.78 2.41
CA GLY A 282 26.67 6.46 1.60
C GLY A 282 26.40 6.43 0.09
N ASP A 283 27.47 6.47 -0.70
CA ASP A 283 27.42 6.59 -2.16
C ASP A 283 26.69 5.42 -2.82
N GLU A 284 26.83 4.21 -2.30
CA GLU A 284 26.15 3.01 -2.77
C GLU A 284 24.61 3.13 -2.64
N ALA A 285 24.15 3.66 -1.50
CA ALA A 285 22.73 3.91 -1.28
C ALA A 285 22.21 5.03 -2.19
N GLU A 286 22.99 6.06 -2.41
CA GLU A 286 22.63 7.18 -3.26
C GLU A 286 22.54 6.74 -4.73
N GLU A 287 23.49 5.93 -5.21
CA GLU A 287 23.45 5.39 -6.56
C GLU A 287 22.22 4.50 -6.78
N LEU A 288 21.94 3.55 -5.87
CA LEU A 288 20.75 2.70 -5.97
C LEU A 288 19.46 3.55 -5.90
N ARG A 289 19.41 4.54 -5.03
CA ARG A 289 18.25 5.45 -4.92
C ARG A 289 18.00 6.22 -6.21
N ASN A 290 19.04 6.76 -6.82
CA ASN A 290 18.92 7.56 -8.05
C ASN A 290 18.54 6.71 -9.26
N ARG A 291 18.94 5.44 -9.30
CA ARG A 291 18.58 4.48 -10.35
C ARG A 291 17.23 3.82 -10.14
N GLY A 292 16.73 3.82 -8.90
CA GLY A 292 15.53 3.12 -8.49
C GLY A 292 14.27 3.66 -9.14
N GLY A 293 13.38 2.75 -9.57
CA GLY A 293 12.07 3.09 -10.11
C GLY A 293 12.08 4.06 -11.30
N ASP A 294 10.95 4.70 -11.52
CA ASP A 294 10.82 5.78 -12.51
C ASP A 294 11.01 7.15 -11.80
N GLY A 295 12.21 7.68 -11.90
CA GLY A 295 12.60 8.96 -11.28
C GLY A 295 13.23 8.84 -9.89
N GLY A 296 13.73 7.67 -9.52
CA GLY A 296 14.45 7.43 -8.26
C GLY A 296 13.56 6.95 -7.12
N GLU A 297 14.19 6.47 -6.05
CA GLU A 297 13.52 6.04 -4.83
C GLU A 297 13.18 7.24 -3.93
N TYR A 298 12.15 7.98 -4.35
CA TYR A 298 11.58 9.12 -3.63
C TYR A 298 10.08 8.91 -3.39
N GLY A 299 9.57 9.43 -2.29
CA GLY A 299 8.16 9.32 -1.95
C GLY A 299 7.28 10.06 -2.96
N ALA A 300 6.31 9.36 -3.56
CA ALA A 300 5.43 9.93 -4.59
C ALA A 300 4.65 11.17 -4.09
N THR A 301 4.29 11.19 -2.80
CA THR A 301 3.54 12.28 -2.17
C THR A 301 4.43 13.33 -1.53
N THR A 302 5.50 12.91 -0.87
CA THR A 302 6.32 13.79 -0.02
C THR A 302 7.64 14.22 -0.65
N GLY A 303 8.08 13.57 -1.74
CA GLY A 303 9.39 13.75 -2.34
C GLY A 303 10.57 13.34 -1.45
N ARG A 304 10.31 12.76 -0.26
CA ARG A 304 11.38 12.34 0.67
C ARG A 304 12.18 11.18 0.08
N PRO A 305 13.52 11.18 0.22
CA PRO A 305 14.34 10.05 -0.19
C PRO A 305 13.95 8.82 0.63
N ARG A 306 13.72 7.69 -0.06
CA ARG A 306 13.50 6.40 0.58
C ARG A 306 14.82 5.85 1.09
N ARG A 307 14.77 5.13 2.20
CA ARG A 307 15.84 4.26 2.63
C ARG A 307 15.91 3.10 1.65
N VAL A 308 17.10 2.69 1.26
CA VAL A 308 17.33 1.60 0.31
C VAL A 308 18.26 0.56 0.90
N GLY A 309 18.16 -0.66 0.42
CA GLY A 309 18.97 -1.78 0.87
C GLY A 309 18.98 -2.91 -0.13
N TRP A 310 19.85 -3.89 0.10
CA TRP A 310 19.88 -5.09 -0.73
C TRP A 310 18.63 -5.94 -0.52
N PHE A 311 18.39 -6.85 -1.45
CA PHE A 311 17.26 -7.78 -1.31
C PHE A 311 17.37 -8.53 0.03
N ASP A 312 16.28 -8.54 0.79
CA ASP A 312 16.19 -9.18 2.09
C ASP A 312 15.35 -10.45 2.02
N ALA A 313 16.01 -11.60 1.90
CA ALA A 313 15.33 -12.87 1.75
C ALA A 313 14.59 -13.29 3.03
N VAL A 314 15.11 -12.92 4.21
CA VAL A 314 14.48 -13.23 5.51
C VAL A 314 13.17 -12.48 5.66
N ALA A 315 13.19 -11.15 5.45
CA ALA A 315 12.03 -10.30 5.52
C ALA A 315 10.99 -10.67 4.44
N THR A 316 11.44 -10.93 3.21
CA THR A 316 10.55 -11.26 2.08
C THR A 316 9.87 -12.62 2.27
N ARG A 317 10.60 -13.65 2.69
CA ARG A 317 10.05 -14.97 3.01
C ARG A 317 8.96 -14.86 4.08
N TYR A 318 9.24 -14.13 5.16
CA TYR A 318 8.29 -13.87 6.22
C TYR A 318 7.05 -13.15 5.67
N GLY A 319 7.25 -12.08 4.90
CA GLY A 319 6.15 -11.32 4.32
C GLY A 319 5.27 -12.14 3.39
N CYS A 320 5.86 -12.95 2.49
CA CYS A 320 5.11 -13.86 1.63
C CYS A 320 4.31 -14.89 2.44
N ARG A 321 4.91 -15.43 3.50
CA ARG A 321 4.25 -16.40 4.40
C ARG A 321 3.02 -15.78 5.08
N ILE A 322 3.18 -14.59 5.65
CA ILE A 322 2.09 -13.90 6.38
C ILE A 322 0.96 -13.46 5.42
N GLN A 323 1.30 -13.09 4.20
CA GLN A 323 0.31 -12.80 3.16
C GLN A 323 -0.45 -14.05 2.68
N GLY A 324 0.13 -15.23 2.86
CA GLY A 324 -0.38 -16.46 2.25
C GLY A 324 -0.16 -16.47 0.73
N ALA A 325 1.01 -16.00 0.28
CA ALA A 325 1.34 -15.89 -1.14
C ALA A 325 1.09 -17.19 -1.91
N THR A 326 0.38 -17.11 -3.03
CA THR A 326 0.25 -18.22 -3.98
C THR A 326 1.20 -18.05 -5.16
N GLU A 327 1.60 -16.82 -5.42
CA GLU A 327 2.59 -16.44 -6.43
C GLU A 327 3.23 -15.09 -6.08
N VAL A 328 4.35 -14.80 -6.73
CA VAL A 328 5.11 -13.55 -6.54
C VAL A 328 5.24 -12.80 -7.87
N ALA A 329 4.97 -11.50 -7.81
CA ALA A 329 5.34 -10.54 -8.86
C ALA A 329 6.64 -9.82 -8.44
N PHE A 330 7.72 -10.07 -9.17
CA PHE A 330 9.06 -9.56 -8.87
C PHE A 330 9.35 -8.31 -9.70
N THR A 331 9.52 -7.17 -9.06
CA THR A 331 9.53 -5.87 -9.72
C THR A 331 10.91 -5.20 -9.71
N VAL A 332 11.10 -4.21 -10.58
CA VAL A 332 12.28 -3.34 -10.71
C VAL A 332 13.60 -4.08 -10.90
N LEU A 333 13.56 -5.22 -11.59
CA LEU A 333 14.75 -6.03 -11.85
C LEU A 333 15.76 -5.29 -12.74
N ASP A 334 15.29 -4.46 -13.67
CA ASP A 334 16.09 -3.62 -14.56
C ASP A 334 17.04 -2.65 -13.84
N VAL A 335 16.70 -2.25 -12.63
CA VAL A 335 17.50 -1.31 -11.82
C VAL A 335 18.87 -1.88 -11.46
N LEU A 336 18.99 -3.19 -11.27
CA LEU A 336 20.24 -3.83 -10.84
C LEU A 336 21.26 -4.08 -11.97
N GLY A 337 20.91 -3.77 -13.23
CA GLY A 337 21.75 -4.00 -14.40
C GLY A 337 23.09 -3.26 -14.44
N TYR A 338 23.38 -2.37 -13.51
CA TYR A 338 24.65 -1.64 -13.40
C TYR A 338 25.71 -2.35 -12.54
N LEU A 339 25.31 -3.35 -11.75
CA LEU A 339 26.16 -4.01 -10.76
C LEU A 339 27.00 -5.14 -11.37
N ASP A 340 28.24 -5.28 -10.90
CA ASP A 340 29.10 -6.43 -11.17
C ASP A 340 28.73 -7.60 -10.29
N GLU A 341 28.48 -7.35 -9.03
CA GLU A 341 27.97 -8.29 -8.03
C GLU A 341 26.76 -7.71 -7.31
N ILE A 342 25.78 -8.55 -6.98
CA ILE A 342 24.53 -8.17 -6.33
C ILE A 342 24.47 -8.86 -4.97
N PRO A 343 24.64 -8.12 -3.87
CA PRO A 343 24.48 -8.69 -2.53
C PRO A 343 23.01 -9.02 -2.24
N VAL A 344 22.79 -10.15 -1.56
CA VAL A 344 21.49 -10.60 -1.07
C VAL A 344 21.62 -10.92 0.42
N CYS A 345 20.76 -10.36 1.26
CA CYS A 345 20.69 -10.70 2.67
C CYS A 345 19.94 -12.04 2.81
N VAL A 346 20.70 -13.09 3.13
CA VAL A 346 20.22 -14.48 3.24
C VAL A 346 19.96 -14.92 4.67
N GLY A 347 20.40 -14.16 5.66
CA GLY A 347 20.24 -14.44 7.08
C GLY A 347 20.49 -13.20 7.94
N TYR A 348 20.13 -13.28 9.20
CA TYR A 348 20.42 -12.27 10.22
C TYR A 348 21.34 -12.86 11.29
N GLU A 349 22.42 -12.16 11.61
CA GLU A 349 23.24 -12.46 12.80
C GLU A 349 22.70 -11.63 13.99
N ILE A 350 22.32 -12.30 15.06
CA ILE A 350 21.78 -11.71 16.28
C ILE A 350 22.47 -12.35 17.47
N ASP A 351 23.16 -11.56 18.29
CA ASP A 351 23.87 -12.02 19.49
C ASP A 351 24.87 -13.18 19.20
N GLY A 352 25.44 -13.23 17.97
CA GLY A 352 26.41 -14.24 17.51
C GLY A 352 25.79 -15.50 16.89
N GLU A 353 24.47 -15.58 16.81
CA GLU A 353 23.77 -16.67 16.13
C GLU A 353 23.14 -16.20 14.81
N VAL A 354 23.22 -17.06 13.77
CA VAL A 354 22.60 -16.77 12.47
C VAL A 354 21.23 -17.40 12.40
N THR A 355 20.23 -16.61 12.03
CA THR A 355 18.86 -17.08 11.79
C THR A 355 18.37 -16.70 10.41
N THR A 356 17.48 -17.53 9.85
CA THR A 356 16.70 -17.23 8.64
C THR A 356 15.23 -16.95 8.94
N ASP A 357 14.84 -17.02 10.20
CA ASP A 357 13.51 -16.62 10.66
C ASP A 357 13.47 -15.13 10.99
N PHE A 358 12.38 -14.47 10.60
CA PHE A 358 12.16 -13.05 10.88
C PHE A 358 11.80 -12.84 12.35
N PRO A 359 12.63 -12.14 13.13
CA PRO A 359 12.42 -11.98 14.57
C PRO A 359 11.51 -10.79 14.90
N THR A 360 11.21 -10.63 16.19
CA THR A 360 10.50 -9.45 16.71
C THR A 360 11.35 -8.17 16.59
N THR A 361 10.72 -7.01 16.60
CA THR A 361 11.36 -5.70 16.39
C THR A 361 12.56 -5.47 17.32
N ALA A 362 12.45 -5.80 18.60
CA ALA A 362 13.54 -5.63 19.56
C ALA A 362 14.82 -6.43 19.20
N LYS A 363 14.67 -7.58 18.56
CA LYS A 363 15.78 -8.37 18.03
C LYS A 363 16.29 -7.83 16.69
N LEU A 364 15.37 -7.34 15.83
CA LEU A 364 15.74 -6.73 14.55
C LEU A 364 16.67 -5.52 14.71
N GLU A 365 16.50 -4.72 15.76
CA GLU A 365 17.35 -3.56 16.04
C GLU A 365 18.81 -3.95 16.33
N LYS A 366 19.08 -5.21 16.72
CA LYS A 366 20.43 -5.75 16.97
C LYS A 366 20.95 -6.57 15.80
N ALA A 367 20.10 -6.88 14.84
CA ALA A 367 20.43 -7.78 13.75
C ALA A 367 21.44 -7.17 12.78
N LYS A 368 22.34 -7.99 12.28
CA LYS A 368 23.25 -7.65 11.17
C LYS A 368 22.95 -8.54 9.98
N PRO A 369 23.02 -8.00 8.74
CA PRO A 369 22.76 -8.81 7.56
C PRO A 369 23.89 -9.80 7.30
N VAL A 370 23.55 -11.05 7.00
CA VAL A 370 24.44 -12.03 6.40
C VAL A 370 24.26 -11.98 4.90
N LEU A 371 25.27 -11.47 4.19
CA LEU A 371 25.21 -11.22 2.76
C LEU A 371 25.83 -12.35 1.95
N LYS A 372 25.20 -12.67 0.80
CA LYS A 372 25.73 -13.52 -0.24
C LYS A 372 25.77 -12.75 -1.55
N ASN A 373 26.92 -12.64 -2.18
CA ASN A 373 27.09 -11.99 -3.47
C ASN A 373 26.75 -12.93 -4.61
N LEU A 374 25.98 -12.44 -5.57
CA LEU A 374 25.64 -13.11 -6.82
C LEU A 374 26.20 -12.32 -8.00
N PRO A 375 26.63 -12.97 -9.09
CA PRO A 375 27.11 -12.28 -10.28
C PRO A 375 26.01 -11.38 -10.88
N GLY A 376 26.34 -10.12 -11.17
CA GLY A 376 25.50 -9.22 -11.93
C GLY A 376 25.47 -9.54 -13.42
N TRP A 377 24.61 -8.84 -14.16
CA TRP A 377 24.48 -9.06 -15.62
C TRP A 377 24.97 -7.90 -16.46
N LYS A 378 25.27 -6.76 -15.90
CA LYS A 378 25.92 -5.58 -16.53
C LYS A 378 25.35 -5.15 -17.89
N CYS A 379 24.03 -5.23 -18.05
CA CYS A 379 23.36 -4.74 -19.25
C CYS A 379 21.93 -4.30 -18.96
N ASP A 380 21.36 -3.52 -19.88
CA ASP A 380 19.95 -3.16 -19.87
C ASP A 380 19.10 -4.36 -20.30
N ILE A 381 18.08 -4.67 -19.51
CA ILE A 381 17.12 -5.76 -19.77
C ILE A 381 15.73 -5.25 -20.15
N ARG A 382 15.54 -3.93 -20.26
CA ARG A 382 14.28 -3.35 -20.67
C ARG A 382 13.91 -3.77 -22.09
N GLY A 383 12.63 -3.96 -22.36
CA GLY A 383 12.15 -4.38 -23.65
C GLY A 383 12.27 -5.89 -23.94
N ILE A 384 12.98 -6.68 -23.12
CA ILE A 384 12.96 -8.14 -23.22
C ILE A 384 11.57 -8.65 -22.83
N LYS A 385 11.00 -9.54 -23.65
CA LYS A 385 9.61 -10.02 -23.47
C LYS A 385 9.51 -11.49 -23.08
N LYS A 386 10.60 -12.26 -23.18
CA LYS A 386 10.64 -13.68 -22.80
C LYS A 386 11.67 -13.90 -21.71
N TYR A 387 11.35 -14.79 -20.77
CA TYR A 387 12.23 -15.09 -19.65
C TYR A 387 13.56 -15.70 -20.11
N GLU A 388 13.51 -16.54 -21.13
CA GLU A 388 14.67 -17.25 -21.69
C GLU A 388 15.67 -16.30 -22.36
N ASP A 389 15.20 -15.12 -22.82
CA ASP A 389 16.03 -14.09 -23.47
C ASP A 389 16.76 -13.19 -22.45
N LEU A 390 16.42 -13.28 -21.16
CA LEU A 390 17.15 -12.58 -20.10
C LEU A 390 18.57 -13.13 -19.98
N PRO A 391 19.57 -12.27 -19.65
CA PRO A 391 20.93 -12.73 -19.35
C PRO A 391 20.95 -13.87 -18.33
N GLU A 392 21.88 -14.80 -18.49
CA GLU A 392 21.99 -15.99 -17.62
C GLU A 392 22.08 -15.61 -16.14
N ASN A 393 22.94 -14.65 -15.78
CA ASN A 393 23.08 -14.20 -14.40
C ASN A 393 21.79 -13.55 -13.86
N CYS A 394 21.03 -12.85 -14.72
CA CYS A 394 19.75 -12.29 -14.35
C CYS A 394 18.73 -13.40 -14.02
N ARG A 395 18.64 -14.43 -14.84
CA ARG A 395 17.78 -15.60 -14.56
C ARG A 395 18.22 -16.32 -13.28
N LYS A 396 19.52 -16.56 -13.10
CA LYS A 396 20.07 -17.17 -11.87
C LYS A 396 19.76 -16.35 -10.63
N TYR A 397 19.75 -15.02 -10.73
CA TYR A 397 19.33 -14.15 -9.63
C TYR A 397 17.87 -14.38 -9.29
N VAL A 398 16.95 -14.35 -10.27
CA VAL A 398 15.52 -14.59 -10.04
C VAL A 398 15.28 -15.98 -9.44
N GLU A 399 15.93 -17.02 -9.97
CA GLU A 399 15.81 -18.40 -9.49
C GLU A 399 16.35 -18.57 -8.07
N PHE A 400 17.47 -17.91 -7.76
CA PHE A 400 18.02 -17.90 -6.41
C PHE A 400 17.06 -17.21 -5.42
N ILE A 401 16.49 -16.07 -5.79
CA ILE A 401 15.50 -15.39 -4.94
C ILE A 401 14.26 -16.27 -4.72
N GLU A 402 13.75 -16.90 -5.78
CA GLU A 402 12.61 -17.82 -5.70
C GLU A 402 12.88 -18.96 -4.72
N GLU A 403 14.07 -19.57 -4.78
CA GLU A 403 14.51 -20.61 -3.85
C GLU A 403 14.57 -20.08 -2.40
N GLN A 404 15.17 -18.89 -2.21
CA GLN A 404 15.33 -18.30 -0.87
C GLN A 404 14.00 -17.93 -0.22
N ILE A 405 13.05 -17.41 -0.96
CA ILE A 405 11.74 -17.04 -0.41
C ILE A 405 10.78 -18.24 -0.30
N GLY A 406 10.94 -19.26 -1.15
CA GLY A 406 10.10 -20.47 -1.15
C GLY A 406 8.73 -20.29 -1.80
N TYR A 407 8.55 -19.29 -2.66
CA TYR A 407 7.31 -19.01 -3.37
C TYR A 407 7.58 -18.77 -4.86
N PRO A 408 6.70 -19.25 -5.77
CA PRO A 408 6.95 -19.16 -7.21
C PRO A 408 6.89 -17.72 -7.70
N ILE A 409 7.93 -17.29 -8.39
CA ILE A 409 7.97 -16.00 -9.10
C ILE A 409 7.40 -16.22 -10.49
N THR A 410 6.16 -15.80 -10.71
CA THR A 410 5.42 -16.01 -11.98
C THR A 410 5.44 -14.79 -12.90
N MET A 411 5.74 -13.62 -12.35
CA MET A 411 5.83 -12.36 -13.07
C MET A 411 7.13 -11.64 -12.73
N VAL A 412 7.84 -11.18 -13.75
CA VAL A 412 9.09 -10.39 -13.60
C VAL A 412 8.92 -9.07 -14.33
N SER A 413 9.02 -7.96 -13.62
CA SER A 413 8.99 -6.62 -14.19
C SER A 413 10.41 -6.14 -14.49
N ASN A 414 10.65 -5.78 -15.74
CA ASN A 414 11.93 -5.33 -16.27
C ASN A 414 11.90 -3.90 -16.84
N GLY A 415 10.97 -3.07 -16.37
CA GLY A 415 10.86 -1.66 -16.74
C GLY A 415 9.67 -0.99 -16.07
N PRO A 416 9.47 0.34 -16.23
CA PRO A 416 8.44 1.10 -15.54
C PRO A 416 7.04 1.01 -16.16
N GLY A 417 6.93 0.71 -17.45
CA GLY A 417 5.67 0.70 -18.18
C GLY A 417 4.78 -0.48 -17.83
N ARG A 418 3.48 -0.33 -18.12
CA ARG A 418 2.46 -1.37 -17.93
C ARG A 418 2.86 -2.71 -18.58
N ASP A 419 3.40 -2.67 -19.81
CA ASP A 419 3.73 -3.85 -20.61
C ASP A 419 5.14 -4.40 -20.36
N ASP A 420 5.88 -3.81 -19.41
CA ASP A 420 7.22 -4.26 -19.05
C ASP A 420 7.15 -5.37 -17.99
N ILE A 421 6.47 -6.44 -18.36
CA ILE A 421 6.26 -7.65 -17.55
C ILE A 421 6.57 -8.87 -18.40
N ILE A 422 7.35 -9.77 -17.84
CA ILE A 422 7.65 -11.10 -18.37
C ILE A 422 6.92 -12.12 -17.51
N TYR A 423 6.08 -12.94 -18.14
CA TYR A 423 5.44 -14.08 -17.48
C TYR A 423 6.35 -15.29 -17.50
N ARG A 424 6.45 -15.97 -16.37
CA ARG A 424 7.11 -17.28 -16.26
C ARG A 424 6.05 -18.36 -16.13
N THR A 425 6.08 -19.34 -16.99
CA THR A 425 5.31 -20.58 -16.81
C THR A 425 5.90 -21.38 -15.65
N LYS A 426 5.03 -21.88 -14.79
CA LYS A 426 5.41 -22.77 -13.68
C LYS A 426 6.01 -24.06 -14.20
#